data_6b9d3a2c7dc064de8c3ee2a6542bf242
#
_entry.id   6b9d3a2c7dc064de8c3ee2a6542bf242
#
_cell.length_a   1.000
_cell.length_b   1.000
_cell.length_c   1.000
_cell.angle_alpha   90.00
_cell.angle_beta   90.00
_cell.angle_gamma   90.00
#
_symmetry.space_group_name_H-M   'P 1'
#
loop_
_entity.id
_entity.type
_entity.pdbx_description
1 polymer ?
#
loop_
_entity_poly.entity_id
_entity_poly.type
_entity_poly.pdbx_seq_one_letter_code
_entity_poly.pdbx_strand_id
1 'polypeptide(L)'
;DPIGHKTYCRSASLILLKAIYDVAGQENIDSVVIHYSVGSGYYFTMKGPMALDQEFIDKVKAQMHRIVDENLPIVKRSVSTSEAVALFHKHHMYDKEKLFNYRRSSAVNLYSIGSFEDYFYGFMANHTGYIKTFDLFLYEGGFVLQLPTQNEPDRIPEFKPREKIFRVQKESQEWGDKLDIATVGDLNEKVTRGGIQDILLIQEAMQEARISEIASQI
;
A
#
# COMPACT_ATOMS: atom_id res chain seq x y z
N ASP A 1 6.37 -22.54 0.61
CA ASP A 1 7.39 -21.88 -0.22
C ASP A 1 7.32 -20.36 -0.04
N PRO A 2 8.45 -19.69 0.34
CA PRO A 2 8.49 -18.25 0.58
C PRO A 2 8.17 -17.39 -0.66
N ILE A 3 8.54 -17.85 -1.85
CA ILE A 3 8.30 -17.12 -3.11
C ILE A 3 6.81 -17.16 -3.44
N GLY A 4 6.20 -18.33 -3.33
CA GLY A 4 4.76 -18.52 -3.53
C GLY A 4 3.94 -17.67 -2.55
N HIS A 5 4.31 -17.65 -1.27
CA HIS A 5 3.65 -16.81 -0.28
C HIS A 5 3.73 -15.31 -0.62
N LYS A 6 4.91 -14.81 -0.99
CA LYS A 6 5.07 -13.40 -1.43
C LYS A 6 4.27 -13.09 -2.70
N THR A 7 4.17 -14.06 -3.62
CA THR A 7 3.35 -13.94 -4.83
C THR A 7 1.87 -13.84 -4.48
N TYR A 8 1.40 -14.67 -3.56
CA TYR A 8 0.04 -14.63 -3.02
C TYR A 8 -0.28 -13.27 -2.40
N CYS A 9 0.56 -12.80 -1.50
CA CYS A 9 0.36 -11.51 -0.81
C CYS A 9 0.26 -10.33 -1.78
N ARG A 10 1.15 -10.27 -2.81
CA ARG A 10 1.10 -9.21 -3.82
C ARG A 10 -0.16 -9.28 -4.66
N SER A 11 -0.56 -10.49 -5.08
CA SER A 11 -1.79 -10.69 -5.87
C SER A 11 -3.03 -10.31 -5.08
N ALA A 12 -3.10 -10.66 -3.80
CA ALA A 12 -4.17 -10.22 -2.89
C ALA A 12 -4.24 -8.69 -2.77
N SER A 13 -3.08 -8.02 -2.66
CA SER A 13 -3.01 -6.56 -2.62
C SER A 13 -3.50 -5.91 -3.93
N LEU A 14 -3.16 -6.49 -5.10
CA LEU A 14 -3.64 -6.00 -6.39
C LEU A 14 -5.17 -6.16 -6.52
N ILE A 15 -5.71 -7.30 -6.08
CA ILE A 15 -7.16 -7.56 -6.06
C ILE A 15 -7.87 -6.57 -5.12
N LEU A 16 -7.30 -6.31 -3.94
CA LEU A 16 -7.83 -5.33 -3.01
C LEU A 16 -7.89 -3.92 -3.62
N LEU A 17 -6.80 -3.46 -4.23
CA LEU A 17 -6.77 -2.15 -4.88
C LEU A 17 -7.83 -2.05 -5.98
N LYS A 18 -7.91 -3.05 -6.86
CA LYS A 18 -8.98 -3.11 -7.87
C LYS A 18 -10.37 -3.04 -7.22
N ALA A 19 -10.62 -3.83 -6.18
CA ALA A 19 -11.94 -3.86 -5.50
C ALA A 19 -12.29 -2.50 -4.88
N ILE A 20 -11.31 -1.79 -4.30
CA ILE A 20 -11.51 -0.44 -3.75
C ILE A 20 -11.95 0.53 -4.85
N TYR A 21 -11.24 0.55 -5.99
CA TYR A 21 -11.58 1.43 -7.12
C TYR A 21 -12.90 1.04 -7.79
N ASP A 22 -13.23 -0.26 -7.86
CA ASP A 22 -14.51 -0.74 -8.39
C ASP A 22 -15.70 -0.29 -7.52
N VAL A 23 -15.53 -0.26 -6.19
CA VAL A 23 -16.60 0.11 -5.24
C VAL A 23 -16.74 1.62 -5.08
N ALA A 24 -15.61 2.33 -4.97
CA ALA A 24 -15.63 3.76 -4.70
C ALA A 24 -15.79 4.63 -5.96
N GLY A 25 -15.33 4.14 -7.12
CA GLY A 25 -15.09 4.99 -8.28
C GLY A 25 -13.77 5.76 -8.15
N GLN A 26 -13.10 5.97 -9.27
CA GLN A 26 -11.77 6.57 -9.30
C GLN A 26 -11.75 8.02 -8.81
N GLU A 27 -12.82 8.76 -9.08
CA GLU A 27 -13.01 10.16 -8.70
C GLU A 27 -13.18 10.38 -7.18
N ASN A 28 -13.47 9.32 -6.44
CA ASN A 28 -13.71 9.36 -4.99
C ASN A 28 -12.49 8.92 -4.16
N ILE A 29 -11.36 8.67 -4.82
CA ILE A 29 -10.12 8.22 -4.18
C ILE A 29 -8.97 9.12 -4.63
N ASP A 30 -8.31 9.77 -3.67
CA ASP A 30 -7.10 10.53 -3.92
C ASP A 30 -5.86 9.62 -3.86
N SER A 31 -5.83 8.72 -2.88
CA SER A 31 -4.75 7.74 -2.75
C SER A 31 -5.14 6.54 -1.87
N VAL A 32 -4.55 5.38 -2.17
CA VAL A 32 -4.54 4.19 -1.31
C VAL A 32 -3.10 3.81 -1.09
N VAL A 33 -2.66 3.83 0.16
CA VAL A 33 -1.26 3.57 0.53
C VAL A 33 -1.14 2.28 1.31
N ILE A 34 -0.22 1.41 0.86
CA ILE A 34 0.22 0.22 1.59
C ILE A 34 1.39 0.64 2.48
N HIS A 35 1.26 0.56 3.79
CA HIS A 35 2.27 1.02 4.72
C HIS A 35 3.25 -0.08 5.13
N TYR A 36 2.84 -0.93 6.05
CA TYR A 36 3.68 -1.94 6.68
C TYR A 36 2.88 -3.18 7.05
N SER A 37 3.58 -4.25 7.40
CA SER A 37 2.93 -5.47 7.86
C SER A 37 2.42 -5.35 9.29
N VAL A 38 1.19 -5.82 9.50
CA VAL A 38 0.53 -5.90 10.79
C VAL A 38 -0.09 -7.30 10.92
N GLY A 39 0.22 -8.01 12.01
CA GLY A 39 -0.16 -9.41 12.12
C GLY A 39 0.41 -10.24 10.98
N SER A 40 -0.44 -10.97 10.29
CA SER A 40 -0.10 -11.75 9.07
C SER A 40 -0.45 -11.02 7.77
N GLY A 41 -0.81 -9.74 7.83
CA GLY A 41 -1.26 -8.94 6.68
C GLY A 41 -0.56 -7.61 6.53
N TYR A 42 -1.22 -6.70 5.85
CA TYR A 42 -0.72 -5.36 5.56
C TYR A 42 -1.72 -4.31 6.03
N TYR A 43 -1.19 -3.21 6.57
CA TYR A 43 -1.95 -2.03 6.94
C TYR A 43 -2.03 -1.05 5.78
N PHE A 44 -3.24 -0.56 5.53
CA PHE A 44 -3.56 0.38 4.47
C PHE A 44 -4.22 1.63 5.04
N THR A 45 -4.01 2.74 4.36
CA THR A 45 -4.84 3.94 4.51
C THR A 45 -5.40 4.38 3.17
N MET A 46 -6.53 5.05 3.19
CA MET A 46 -7.17 5.64 2.03
C MET A 46 -7.45 7.11 2.31
N LYS A 47 -7.20 7.97 1.31
CA LYS A 47 -7.59 9.39 1.32
C LYS A 47 -8.50 9.66 0.12
N GLY A 48 -9.46 10.54 0.30
CA GLY A 48 -10.40 10.94 -0.74
C GLY A 48 -11.78 11.27 -0.17
N PRO A 49 -12.73 11.68 -1.03
CA PRO A 49 -14.12 11.98 -0.63
C PRO A 49 -14.88 10.77 -0.07
N MET A 50 -14.52 9.54 -0.48
CA MET A 50 -15.16 8.32 0.01
C MET A 50 -14.85 8.10 1.49
N ALA A 51 -15.89 7.94 2.30
CA ALA A 51 -15.75 7.60 3.72
C ALA A 51 -15.21 6.17 3.90
N LEU A 52 -14.22 6.01 4.77
CA LEU A 52 -13.69 4.71 5.17
C LEU A 52 -14.46 4.24 6.42
N ASP A 53 -15.53 3.51 6.22
CA ASP A 53 -16.37 2.94 7.25
C ASP A 53 -16.59 1.43 7.07
N GLN A 54 -17.32 0.81 7.98
CA GLN A 54 -17.56 -0.64 7.94
C GLN A 54 -18.35 -1.05 6.70
N GLU A 55 -19.33 -0.26 6.28
CA GLU A 55 -20.15 -0.55 5.10
C GLU A 55 -19.30 -0.56 3.83
N PHE A 56 -18.37 0.40 3.70
CA PHE A 56 -17.42 0.45 2.59
C PHE A 56 -16.51 -0.78 2.59
N ILE A 57 -15.92 -1.14 3.74
CA ILE A 57 -15.03 -2.30 3.85
C ILE A 57 -15.77 -3.60 3.55
N ASP A 58 -17.01 -3.76 3.97
CA ASP A 58 -17.82 -4.94 3.67
C ASP A 58 -18.11 -5.05 2.16
N LYS A 59 -18.42 -3.94 1.49
CA LYS A 59 -18.57 -3.88 0.03
C LYS A 59 -17.29 -4.23 -0.72
N VAL A 60 -16.15 -3.69 -0.27
CA VAL A 60 -14.84 -4.00 -0.86
C VAL A 60 -14.51 -5.48 -0.69
N LYS A 61 -14.73 -6.05 0.49
CA LYS A 61 -14.52 -7.46 0.76
C LYS A 61 -15.39 -8.35 -0.13
N ALA A 62 -16.67 -8.00 -0.29
CA ALA A 62 -17.58 -8.71 -1.19
C ALA A 62 -17.11 -8.61 -2.66
N GLN A 63 -16.63 -7.44 -3.09
CA GLN A 63 -16.09 -7.25 -4.43
C GLN A 63 -14.81 -8.05 -4.66
N MET A 64 -13.93 -8.14 -3.67
CA MET A 64 -12.74 -9.00 -3.74
C MET A 64 -13.13 -10.47 -3.98
N HIS A 65 -14.10 -11.00 -3.23
CA HIS A 65 -14.60 -12.36 -3.44
C HIS A 65 -15.15 -12.55 -4.86
N ARG A 66 -15.92 -11.59 -5.38
CA ARG A 66 -16.43 -11.63 -6.76
C ARG A 66 -15.30 -11.70 -7.78
N ILE A 67 -14.27 -10.85 -7.66
CA ILE A 67 -13.10 -10.85 -8.55
C ILE A 67 -12.37 -12.20 -8.49
N VAL A 68 -12.28 -12.81 -7.32
CA VAL A 68 -11.66 -14.14 -7.13
C VAL A 68 -12.51 -15.23 -7.81
N ASP A 69 -13.83 -15.21 -7.62
CA ASP A 69 -14.76 -16.20 -8.18
C ASP A 69 -14.83 -16.11 -9.72
N GLU A 70 -14.72 -14.91 -10.28
CA GLU A 70 -14.62 -14.68 -11.73
C GLU A 70 -13.32 -15.23 -12.34
N ASN A 71 -12.32 -15.55 -11.52
CA ASN A 71 -11.05 -16.15 -11.94
C ASN A 71 -10.38 -15.41 -13.10
N LEU A 72 -10.29 -14.09 -13.00
CA LEU A 72 -9.76 -13.20 -14.02
C LEU A 72 -8.24 -13.35 -14.20
N PRO A 73 -7.70 -13.21 -15.42
CA PRO A 73 -6.27 -13.23 -15.63
C PRO A 73 -5.60 -11.99 -15.02
N ILE A 74 -4.44 -12.20 -14.39
CA ILE A 74 -3.53 -11.14 -13.97
C ILE A 74 -2.43 -11.04 -15.01
N VAL A 75 -2.46 -9.98 -15.80
CA VAL A 75 -1.57 -9.83 -16.95
C VAL A 75 -0.43 -8.88 -16.60
N LYS A 76 0.80 -9.32 -16.89
CA LYS A 76 2.01 -8.49 -16.75
C LYS A 76 2.39 -7.88 -18.10
N ARG A 77 2.67 -6.59 -18.12
CA ARG A 77 3.30 -5.92 -19.26
C ARG A 77 4.48 -5.06 -18.80
N SER A 78 5.50 -4.96 -19.63
CA SER A 78 6.62 -4.03 -19.40
C SER A 78 6.41 -2.80 -20.28
N VAL A 79 6.46 -1.64 -19.68
CA VAL A 79 6.26 -0.35 -20.36
C VAL A 79 7.45 0.57 -20.09
N SER A 80 7.62 1.62 -20.90
CA SER A 80 8.58 2.67 -20.58
C SER A 80 8.17 3.44 -19.33
N THR A 81 9.11 4.02 -18.62
CA THR A 81 8.80 4.84 -17.44
C THR A 81 7.92 6.03 -17.81
N SER A 82 8.11 6.65 -18.98
CA SER A 82 7.26 7.73 -19.47
C SER A 82 5.82 7.28 -19.75
N GLU A 83 5.62 6.08 -20.29
CA GLU A 83 4.29 5.49 -20.47
C GLU A 83 3.61 5.22 -19.11
N ALA A 84 4.35 4.70 -18.13
CA ALA A 84 3.84 4.47 -16.79
C ALA A 84 3.41 5.78 -16.11
N VAL A 85 4.20 6.85 -16.21
CA VAL A 85 3.86 8.19 -15.71
C VAL A 85 2.56 8.69 -16.32
N ALA A 86 2.42 8.62 -17.66
CA ALA A 86 1.21 9.04 -18.36
C ALA A 86 -0.02 8.21 -17.95
N LEU A 87 0.16 6.91 -17.73
CA LEU A 87 -0.90 6.02 -17.25
C LEU A 87 -1.36 6.41 -15.84
N PHE A 88 -0.43 6.60 -14.90
CA PHE A 88 -0.78 6.99 -13.53
C PHE A 88 -1.44 8.35 -13.48
N HIS A 89 -1.00 9.30 -14.29
CA HIS A 89 -1.68 10.59 -14.46
C HIS A 89 -3.13 10.41 -14.93
N LYS A 90 -3.34 9.61 -16.00
CA LYS A 90 -4.67 9.31 -16.54
C LYS A 90 -5.59 8.65 -15.50
N HIS A 91 -5.04 7.82 -14.63
CA HIS A 91 -5.78 7.12 -13.57
C HIS A 91 -5.83 7.91 -12.25
N HIS A 92 -5.42 9.16 -12.22
CA HIS A 92 -5.40 10.03 -11.02
C HIS A 92 -4.58 9.45 -9.86
N MET A 93 -3.61 8.57 -10.14
CA MET A 93 -2.68 8.00 -9.18
C MET A 93 -1.45 8.91 -9.04
N TYR A 94 -1.65 10.13 -8.56
CA TYR A 94 -0.62 11.19 -8.55
C TYR A 94 0.59 10.87 -7.65
N ASP A 95 0.40 10.09 -6.60
CA ASP A 95 1.48 9.57 -5.74
C ASP A 95 2.45 8.68 -6.54
N LYS A 96 1.93 7.83 -7.40
CA LYS A 96 2.70 6.94 -8.29
C LYS A 96 3.32 7.73 -9.44
N GLU A 97 2.58 8.63 -10.07
CA GLU A 97 3.12 9.56 -11.06
C GLU A 97 4.36 10.28 -10.51
N LYS A 98 4.24 10.87 -9.31
CA LYS A 98 5.34 11.54 -8.63
C LYS A 98 6.53 10.60 -8.39
N LEU A 99 6.29 9.38 -7.87
CA LEU A 99 7.33 8.39 -7.65
C LEU A 99 8.11 8.08 -8.92
N PHE A 100 7.40 7.87 -10.04
CA PHE A 100 8.02 7.47 -11.30
C PHE A 100 8.73 8.61 -12.03
N ASN A 101 8.36 9.87 -11.80
CA ASN A 101 9.08 11.03 -12.32
C ASN A 101 10.54 11.10 -11.83
N TYR A 102 10.85 10.51 -10.68
CA TYR A 102 12.21 10.47 -10.11
C TYR A 102 12.92 9.13 -10.31
N ARG A 103 12.28 8.17 -10.98
CA ARG A 103 12.86 6.85 -11.18
C ARG A 103 13.81 6.81 -12.36
N ARG A 104 15.01 6.28 -12.14
CA ARG A 104 16.06 6.15 -13.20
C ARG A 104 15.89 4.92 -14.11
N SER A 105 14.96 4.01 -13.81
CA SER A 105 14.71 2.83 -14.65
C SER A 105 14.03 3.22 -15.95
N SER A 106 14.48 2.68 -17.07
CA SER A 106 13.86 2.92 -18.38
C SER A 106 12.57 2.12 -18.60
N ALA A 107 12.36 1.05 -17.83
CA ALA A 107 11.20 0.18 -17.96
C ALA A 107 10.58 -0.15 -16.59
N VAL A 108 9.28 -0.36 -16.60
CA VAL A 108 8.43 -0.64 -15.44
C VAL A 108 7.51 -1.81 -15.75
N ASN A 109 7.34 -2.71 -14.77
CA ASN A 109 6.35 -3.78 -14.88
C ASN A 109 5.02 -3.33 -14.28
N LEU A 110 3.99 -3.31 -15.10
CA LEU A 110 2.61 -3.10 -14.70
C LEU A 110 1.88 -4.45 -14.66
N TYR A 111 0.94 -4.57 -13.75
CA TYR A 111 0.03 -5.70 -13.66
C TYR A 111 -1.40 -5.20 -13.80
N SER A 112 -2.22 -5.93 -14.57
CA SER A 112 -3.62 -5.58 -14.81
C SER A 112 -4.57 -6.71 -14.47
N ILE A 113 -5.78 -6.34 -14.01
CA ILE A 113 -6.95 -7.19 -13.90
C ILE A 113 -8.08 -6.45 -14.63
N GLY A 114 -8.41 -6.91 -15.84
CA GLY A 114 -9.32 -6.18 -16.74
C GLY A 114 -8.75 -4.79 -17.09
N SER A 115 -9.51 -3.74 -16.86
CA SER A 115 -9.11 -2.35 -17.13
C SER A 115 -8.31 -1.71 -15.98
N PHE A 116 -8.24 -2.33 -14.80
CA PHE A 116 -7.46 -1.83 -13.67
C PHE A 116 -6.00 -2.20 -13.84
N GLU A 117 -5.11 -1.22 -13.73
CA GLU A 117 -3.66 -1.42 -13.84
C GLU A 117 -2.94 -0.75 -12.67
N ASP A 118 -1.90 -1.43 -12.17
CA ASP A 118 -1.05 -0.88 -11.14
C ASP A 118 0.38 -1.42 -11.22
N TYR A 119 1.30 -0.74 -10.54
CA TYR A 119 2.69 -1.14 -10.43
C TYR A 119 2.91 -2.04 -9.24
N PHE A 120 3.55 -3.18 -9.48
CA PHE A 120 4.06 -4.04 -8.43
C PHE A 120 5.44 -4.59 -8.77
N TYR A 121 6.25 -4.72 -7.73
CA TYR A 121 7.57 -5.33 -7.86
C TYR A 121 7.53 -6.82 -7.53
N GLY A 122 7.97 -7.66 -8.47
CA GLY A 122 8.03 -9.11 -8.31
C GLY A 122 6.97 -9.87 -9.09
N PHE A 123 6.77 -11.13 -8.72
CA PHE A 123 5.81 -12.02 -9.40
C PHE A 123 4.42 -11.91 -8.79
N MET A 124 3.41 -12.11 -9.65
CA MET A 124 2.00 -12.25 -9.31
C MET A 124 1.50 -13.65 -9.69
N ALA A 125 0.39 -14.08 -9.10
CA ALA A 125 -0.39 -15.21 -9.61
C ALA A 125 -0.87 -14.88 -11.05
N ASN A 126 -1.07 -15.90 -11.88
CA ASN A 126 -1.55 -15.68 -13.23
C ASN A 126 -3.08 -15.47 -13.32
N HIS A 127 -3.82 -15.83 -12.26
CA HIS A 127 -5.26 -15.65 -12.15
C HIS A 127 -5.68 -15.27 -10.74
N THR A 128 -6.78 -14.49 -10.62
CA THR A 128 -7.33 -14.07 -9.33
C THR A 128 -7.88 -15.22 -8.50
N GLY A 129 -8.35 -16.30 -9.13
CA GLY A 129 -8.93 -17.47 -8.47
C GLY A 129 -7.99 -18.26 -7.55
N TYR A 130 -6.68 -17.95 -7.55
CA TYR A 130 -5.74 -18.50 -6.57
C TYR A 130 -5.86 -17.85 -5.18
N ILE A 131 -6.45 -16.65 -5.08
CA ILE A 131 -6.46 -15.85 -3.87
C ILE A 131 -7.77 -16.06 -3.10
N LYS A 132 -7.93 -17.25 -2.52
CA LYS A 132 -9.20 -17.66 -1.89
C LYS A 132 -9.32 -17.28 -0.42
N THR A 133 -8.18 -17.13 0.26
CA THR A 133 -8.13 -17.01 1.72
C THR A 133 -7.59 -15.63 2.11
N PHE A 134 -8.46 -14.74 2.53
CA PHE A 134 -8.12 -13.39 3.01
C PHE A 134 -9.20 -12.90 3.94
N ASP A 135 -8.88 -11.90 4.75
CA ASP A 135 -9.85 -11.11 5.51
C ASP A 135 -9.54 -9.61 5.38
N LEU A 136 -10.56 -8.78 5.53
CA LEU A 136 -10.46 -7.33 5.44
C LEU A 136 -11.30 -6.69 6.53
N PHE A 137 -10.71 -5.80 7.33
CA PHE A 137 -11.39 -5.12 8.41
C PHE A 137 -10.75 -3.77 8.77
N LEU A 138 -11.53 -2.89 9.38
CA LEU A 138 -11.05 -1.60 9.88
C LEU A 138 -10.09 -1.79 11.05
N TYR A 139 -9.04 -0.98 11.08
CA TYR A 139 -8.05 -0.95 12.16
C TYR A 139 -7.40 0.42 12.28
N GLU A 140 -7.49 1.06 13.45
CA GLU A 140 -6.75 2.27 13.85
C GLU A 140 -6.77 3.41 12.81
N GLY A 141 -7.92 3.72 12.23
CA GLY A 141 -8.10 4.79 11.22
C GLY A 141 -7.72 4.42 9.80
N GLY A 142 -7.34 3.17 9.58
CA GLY A 142 -7.13 2.55 8.28
C GLY A 142 -7.82 1.19 8.23
N PHE A 143 -7.26 0.26 7.48
CA PHE A 143 -7.77 -1.11 7.38
C PHE A 143 -6.63 -2.11 7.16
N VAL A 144 -6.89 -3.36 7.48
CA VAL A 144 -5.94 -4.46 7.35
C VAL A 144 -6.46 -5.46 6.34
N LEU A 145 -5.63 -5.77 5.35
CA LEU A 145 -5.76 -6.99 4.55
C LEU A 145 -5.00 -8.10 5.27
N GLN A 146 -5.73 -8.98 5.94
CA GLN A 146 -5.14 -10.11 6.62
C GLN A 146 -5.08 -11.32 5.71
N LEU A 147 -3.93 -12.00 5.71
CA LEU A 147 -3.60 -13.07 4.78
C LEU A 147 -3.18 -14.33 5.54
N PRO A 148 -3.29 -15.51 4.91
CA PRO A 148 -2.78 -16.74 5.50
C PRO A 148 -1.26 -16.65 5.69
N THR A 149 -0.73 -17.43 6.62
CA THR A 149 0.72 -17.55 6.79
C THR A 149 1.30 -18.55 5.80
N GLN A 150 2.63 -18.53 5.64
CA GLN A 150 3.33 -19.52 4.81
C GLN A 150 3.11 -20.95 5.30
N ASN A 151 2.96 -21.14 6.61
CA ASN A 151 2.82 -22.47 7.23
C ASN A 151 1.36 -22.97 7.21
N GLU A 152 0.39 -22.05 7.16
CA GLU A 152 -1.04 -22.36 7.15
C GLU A 152 -1.71 -21.58 6.00
N PRO A 153 -1.55 -22.05 4.74
CA PRO A 153 -1.99 -21.29 3.56
C PRO A 153 -3.52 -21.26 3.37
N ASP A 154 -4.23 -22.19 3.99
CA ASP A 154 -5.69 -22.32 3.82
C ASP A 154 -6.50 -21.70 4.98
N ARG A 155 -5.82 -21.03 5.91
CA ARG A 155 -6.44 -20.46 7.11
C ARG A 155 -5.98 -19.06 7.38
N ILE A 156 -6.92 -18.17 7.74
CA ILE A 156 -6.61 -16.87 8.32
C ILE A 156 -6.30 -17.07 9.82
N PRO A 157 -5.11 -16.70 10.29
CA PRO A 157 -4.78 -16.77 11.70
C PRO A 157 -5.55 -15.71 12.49
N GLU A 158 -5.64 -15.90 13.80
CA GLU A 158 -6.14 -14.88 14.71
C GLU A 158 -5.32 -13.58 14.56
N PHE A 159 -5.99 -12.44 14.47
CA PHE A 159 -5.31 -11.15 14.36
C PHE A 159 -4.63 -10.78 15.69
N LYS A 160 -3.31 -10.73 15.67
CA LYS A 160 -2.46 -10.40 16.82
C LYS A 160 -1.51 -9.27 16.43
N PRO A 161 -1.95 -8.01 16.49
CA PRO A 161 -1.08 -6.88 16.22
C PRO A 161 0.00 -6.78 17.30
N ARG A 162 1.19 -6.37 16.89
CA ARG A 162 2.25 -5.96 17.83
C ARG A 162 2.04 -4.47 18.12
N GLU A 163 1.15 -4.15 19.04
CA GLU A 163 0.69 -2.79 19.31
C GLU A 163 1.81 -1.77 19.51
N LYS A 164 2.88 -2.14 20.20
CA LYS A 164 4.04 -1.24 20.39
C LYS A 164 4.74 -0.91 19.07
N ILE A 165 4.91 -1.91 18.19
CA ILE A 165 5.53 -1.71 16.88
C ILE A 165 4.60 -0.90 15.99
N PHE A 166 3.31 -1.22 15.97
CA PHE A 166 2.31 -0.47 15.21
C PHE A 166 2.29 1.01 15.62
N ARG A 167 2.28 1.30 16.91
CA ARG A 167 2.31 2.68 17.40
C ARG A 167 3.54 3.45 16.96
N VAL A 168 4.74 2.84 17.05
CA VAL A 168 5.98 3.49 16.59
C VAL A 168 5.94 3.73 15.07
N GLN A 169 5.43 2.81 14.30
CA GLN A 169 5.29 2.98 12.84
C GLN A 169 4.27 4.07 12.50
N LYS A 170 3.16 4.14 13.23
CA LYS A 170 2.14 5.20 13.07
C LYS A 170 2.71 6.58 13.45
N GLU A 171 3.43 6.68 14.55
CA GLU A 171 4.16 7.90 14.94
C GLU A 171 5.12 8.34 13.83
N SER A 172 5.90 7.43 13.26
CA SER A 172 6.82 7.73 12.15
C SER A 172 6.09 8.22 10.89
N GLN A 173 4.93 7.65 10.60
CA GLN A 173 4.07 8.10 9.48
C GLN A 173 3.54 9.52 9.74
N GLU A 174 3.02 9.80 10.94
CA GLU A 174 2.53 11.13 11.32
C GLU A 174 3.63 12.20 11.22
N TRP A 175 4.87 11.83 11.53
CA TRP A 175 6.03 12.70 11.34
C TRP A 175 6.31 12.95 9.86
N GLY A 176 6.25 11.93 9.02
CA GLY A 176 6.36 12.08 7.58
C GLY A 176 5.31 13.04 7.03
N ASP A 177 4.06 12.89 7.45
CA ASP A 177 2.96 13.77 7.06
C ASP A 177 3.21 15.24 7.49
N LYS A 178 3.72 15.48 8.71
CA LYS A 178 4.08 16.84 9.20
C LYS A 178 5.21 17.50 8.41
N LEU A 179 6.08 16.70 7.81
CA LEU A 179 7.19 17.17 6.97
C LEU A 179 6.82 17.26 5.48
N ASP A 180 5.57 16.99 5.12
CA ASP A 180 5.12 16.83 3.73
C ASP A 180 5.90 15.73 2.99
N ILE A 181 6.21 14.63 3.68
CA ILE A 181 6.91 13.45 3.16
C ILE A 181 6.08 12.21 3.49
N ALA A 182 4.91 12.10 2.91
CA ALA A 182 4.03 10.95 3.10
C ALA A 182 4.47 9.73 2.28
N THR A 183 5.18 9.95 1.17
CA THR A 183 5.60 8.92 0.23
C THR A 183 7.07 9.07 -0.17
N VAL A 184 7.64 8.00 -0.75
CA VAL A 184 8.99 8.04 -1.35
C VAL A 184 9.06 9.07 -2.49
N GLY A 185 7.97 9.29 -3.22
CA GLY A 185 7.88 10.32 -4.25
C GLY A 185 8.07 11.73 -3.68
N ASP A 186 7.46 12.01 -2.52
CA ASP A 186 7.62 13.29 -1.82
C ASP A 186 9.05 13.49 -1.34
N LEU A 187 9.66 12.44 -0.76
CA LEU A 187 11.05 12.48 -0.36
C LEU A 187 11.98 12.79 -1.55
N ASN A 188 11.79 12.10 -2.66
CA ASN A 188 12.59 12.32 -3.88
C ASN A 188 12.44 13.74 -4.41
N GLU A 189 11.23 14.30 -4.37
CA GLU A 189 10.99 15.70 -4.74
C GLU A 189 11.76 16.67 -3.83
N LYS A 190 11.67 16.50 -2.51
CA LYS A 190 12.41 17.32 -1.53
C LYS A 190 13.93 17.22 -1.75
N VAL A 191 14.46 16.00 -1.95
CA VAL A 191 15.89 15.80 -2.25
C VAL A 191 16.30 16.55 -3.52
N THR A 192 15.53 16.44 -4.58
CA THR A 192 15.83 17.07 -5.89
C THR A 192 15.77 18.60 -5.82
N ARG A 193 14.89 19.15 -4.98
CA ARG A 193 14.75 20.61 -4.77
C ARG A 193 15.73 21.17 -3.74
N GLY A 194 16.63 20.36 -3.18
CA GLY A 194 17.65 20.79 -2.24
C GLY A 194 17.20 20.89 -0.78
N GLY A 195 16.00 20.41 -0.46
CA GLY A 195 15.44 20.46 0.92
C GLY A 195 15.90 19.33 1.86
N ILE A 196 16.82 18.47 1.42
CA ILE A 196 17.24 17.31 2.23
C ILE A 196 17.97 17.69 3.51
N GLN A 197 18.73 18.80 3.51
CA GLN A 197 19.47 19.24 4.69
C GLN A 197 18.53 19.63 5.84
N ASP A 198 17.47 20.36 5.53
CA ASP A 198 16.48 20.77 6.54
C ASP A 198 15.76 19.55 7.12
N ILE A 199 15.44 18.55 6.30
CA ILE A 199 14.83 17.30 6.74
C ILE A 199 15.76 16.55 7.69
N LEU A 200 17.06 16.44 7.36
CA LEU A 200 18.04 15.76 8.22
C LEU A 200 18.20 16.48 9.58
N LEU A 201 18.30 17.81 9.57
CA LEU A 201 18.40 18.60 10.81
C LEU A 201 17.16 18.43 11.69
N ILE A 202 15.96 18.42 11.09
CA ILE A 202 14.71 18.20 11.83
C ILE A 202 14.69 16.78 12.41
N GLN A 203 15.05 15.76 11.62
CA GLN A 203 15.12 14.38 12.09
C GLN A 203 16.12 14.20 13.25
N GLU A 204 17.30 14.79 13.15
CA GLU A 204 18.30 14.74 14.22
C GLU A 204 17.76 15.40 15.50
N ALA A 205 17.15 16.59 15.38
CA ALA A 205 16.57 17.28 16.53
C ALA A 205 15.43 16.46 17.20
N MET A 206 14.61 15.79 16.40
CA MET A 206 13.55 14.92 16.90
C MET A 206 14.09 13.67 17.59
N GLN A 207 15.16 13.07 17.06
CA GLN A 207 15.83 11.93 17.66
C GLN A 207 16.43 12.31 19.00
N GLU A 208 17.13 13.44 19.09
CA GLU A 208 17.71 13.96 20.34
C GLU A 208 16.63 14.25 21.38
N ALA A 209 15.51 14.87 20.98
CA ALA A 209 14.39 15.12 21.88
C ALA A 209 13.82 13.81 22.44
N ARG A 210 13.70 12.77 21.59
CA ARG A 210 13.19 11.46 22.03
C ARG A 210 14.16 10.74 22.96
N ILE A 211 15.46 10.80 22.69
CA ILE A 211 16.49 10.25 23.58
C ILE A 211 16.44 10.96 24.95
N SER A 212 16.34 12.28 24.96
CA SER A 212 16.24 13.07 26.20
C SER A 212 14.98 12.74 27.00
N GLU A 213 13.84 12.55 26.34
CA GLU A 213 12.58 12.11 26.96
C GLU A 213 12.76 10.74 27.64
N ILE A 214 13.35 9.76 26.95
CA ILE A 214 13.59 8.42 27.51
C ILE A 214 14.56 8.50 28.68
N ALA A 215 15.66 9.27 28.57
CA ALA A 215 16.62 9.44 29.63
C ALA A 215 16.02 10.09 30.87
N SER A 216 15.03 10.96 30.71
CA SER A 216 14.34 11.62 31.84
C SER A 216 13.38 10.70 32.61
N GLN A 217 13.04 9.52 32.03
CA GLN A 217 12.16 8.52 32.65
C GLN A 217 12.95 7.46 33.45
N ILE A 218 14.26 7.45 33.37
CA ILE A 218 15.18 6.56 34.10
C ILE A 218 15.73 7.23 35.35
#